data_7a89beff0d07177faf690ee5449f417d
#
_entry.id   7a89beff0d07177faf690ee5449f417d
#
_cell.length_a   1.000
_cell.length_b   1.000
_cell.length_c   1.000
_cell.angle_alpha   90.00
_cell.angle_beta   90.00
_cell.angle_gamma   90.00
#
_symmetry.space_group_name_H-M   'P 1'
#
loop_
_entity.id
_entity.type
_entity.pdbx_description
1 polymer ?
#
loop_
_entity_poly.entity_id
_entity_poly.type
_entity_poly.pdbx_seq_one_letter_code
_entity_poly.pdbx_strand_id
1 'polypeptide(L)'
;DAVVKMLRLARWIPISRDFDSWLATLRTQLHAEIDYPREMAIAKKLASALVKYDALTVEGVSLSVPNFWPRYSGNQWLAMDYVPGFQAGSPEVAALPQGRRNALGRLMLELFFVEIFELGFMQSDPNFGNYLISAEGDQLTLLDFGSVMTLDESVQAALCDTIVAGHCNDDAGLLSGLQRLGCLKDDAGSHAQETFRTFVVNLLEPLRHPSQLPPEFLNASGEYCWGRSALLNRTGRHVAKSVASRQFTIPSADFALVARKLTGVFTFIAVLNAEFNAYDVIAPYLKRKASKKHRTGRRT
;
A
#
# COMPACT_ATOMS: atom_id res chain seq x y z
N ASP A 1 22.80 19.84 -5.93
CA ASP A 1 24.26 19.65 -5.75
C ASP A 1 24.96 20.87 -5.15
N ALA A 2 24.70 22.09 -5.61
CA ALA A 2 25.32 23.30 -5.08
C ALA A 2 24.93 23.56 -3.61
N VAL A 3 23.66 23.40 -3.26
CA VAL A 3 23.14 23.56 -1.90
C VAL A 3 23.78 22.56 -0.94
N VAL A 4 23.87 21.28 -1.33
CA VAL A 4 24.51 20.25 -0.49
C VAL A 4 26.00 20.53 -0.29
N LYS A 5 26.71 20.96 -1.35
CA LYS A 5 28.11 21.39 -1.24
C LYS A 5 28.26 22.58 -0.29
N MET A 6 27.36 23.55 -0.38
CA MET A 6 27.37 24.74 0.49
C MET A 6 27.08 24.39 1.96
N LEU A 7 26.12 23.51 2.22
CA LEU A 7 25.78 23.02 3.57
C LEU A 7 26.91 22.16 4.18
N ARG A 8 27.65 21.40 3.37
CA ARG A 8 28.86 20.68 3.80
C ARG A 8 30.02 21.63 4.14
N LEU A 9 30.23 22.64 3.30
CA LEU A 9 31.25 23.69 3.57
C LEU A 9 30.96 24.47 4.86
N ALA A 10 29.66 24.69 5.14
CA ALA A 10 29.23 25.34 6.39
C ALA A 10 29.27 24.40 7.61
N ARG A 11 29.68 23.13 7.46
CA ARG A 11 29.67 22.08 8.52
C ARG A 11 28.32 21.85 9.18
N TRP A 12 27.21 22.16 8.49
CA TRP A 12 25.85 21.96 8.98
C TRP A 12 25.37 20.53 8.78
N ILE A 13 26.05 19.79 7.90
CA ILE A 13 25.73 18.38 7.64
C ILE A 13 26.94 17.52 7.96
N PRO A 14 26.81 16.45 8.77
CA PRO A 14 27.90 15.53 9.04
C PRO A 14 28.32 14.79 7.76
N ILE A 15 29.65 14.68 7.57
CA ILE A 15 30.22 13.87 6.49
C ILE A 15 30.20 12.41 6.96
N SER A 16 29.10 11.67 6.62
CA SER A 16 29.00 10.24 6.90
C SER A 16 28.71 9.47 5.59
N ARG A 17 29.17 8.22 5.52
CA ARG A 17 28.84 7.32 4.41
C ARG A 17 27.34 7.13 4.29
N ASP A 18 26.63 7.10 5.40
CA ASP A 18 25.18 6.93 5.45
C ASP A 18 24.44 8.10 4.80
N PHE A 19 24.94 9.34 5.01
CA PHE A 19 24.37 10.52 4.35
C PHE A 19 24.59 10.51 2.83
N ASP A 20 25.76 10.08 2.36
CA ASP A 20 26.05 9.98 0.93
C ASP A 20 25.19 8.89 0.26
N SER A 21 24.99 7.76 0.92
CA SER A 21 24.10 6.70 0.48
C SER A 21 22.64 7.18 0.42
N TRP A 22 22.18 7.88 1.47
CA TRP A 22 20.86 8.48 1.51
C TRP A 22 20.66 9.51 0.39
N LEU A 23 21.64 10.39 0.17
CA LEU A 23 21.59 11.39 -0.89
C LEU A 23 21.57 10.76 -2.29
N ALA A 24 22.32 9.68 -2.51
CA ALA A 24 22.29 8.91 -3.76
C ALA A 24 20.91 8.30 -4.00
N THR A 25 20.31 7.71 -2.98
CA THR A 25 18.94 7.17 -3.03
C THR A 25 17.92 8.25 -3.35
N LEU A 26 17.98 9.39 -2.68
CA LEU A 26 17.11 10.53 -2.94
C LEU A 26 17.24 11.04 -4.39
N ARG A 27 18.47 11.12 -4.92
CA ARG A 27 18.70 11.51 -6.33
C ARG A 27 18.07 10.50 -7.29
N THR A 28 18.23 9.21 -7.02
CA THR A 28 17.65 8.15 -7.86
C THR A 28 16.12 8.27 -7.87
N GLN A 29 15.50 8.51 -6.72
CA GLN A 29 14.06 8.73 -6.61
C GLN A 29 13.60 9.96 -7.40
N LEU A 30 14.27 11.12 -7.21
CA LEU A 30 13.95 12.34 -7.94
C LEU A 30 14.13 12.19 -9.47
N HIS A 31 15.14 11.43 -9.91
CA HIS A 31 15.30 11.13 -11.34
C HIS A 31 14.20 10.21 -11.87
N ALA A 32 13.73 9.27 -11.07
CA ALA A 32 12.62 8.40 -11.45
C ALA A 32 11.29 9.18 -11.58
N GLU A 33 11.08 10.21 -10.74
CA GLU A 33 9.88 11.05 -10.78
C GLU A 33 9.79 11.96 -12.02
N ILE A 34 10.91 12.23 -12.70
CA ILE A 34 10.93 13.04 -13.94
C ILE A 34 11.13 12.19 -15.21
N ASP A 35 11.10 10.87 -15.09
CA ASP A 35 11.18 9.94 -16.24
C ASP A 35 9.78 9.67 -16.81
N TYR A 36 9.23 10.65 -17.51
CA TYR A 36 7.89 10.57 -18.11
C TYR A 36 7.72 9.45 -19.15
N PRO A 37 8.73 9.10 -19.99
CA PRO A 37 8.63 7.90 -20.82
C PRO A 37 8.43 6.61 -20.03
N ARG A 38 9.12 6.45 -18.90
CA ARG A 38 8.96 5.32 -17.98
C ARG A 38 7.56 5.34 -17.34
N GLU A 39 7.11 6.49 -16.87
CA GLU A 39 5.79 6.67 -16.27
C GLU A 39 4.68 6.25 -17.23
N MET A 40 4.74 6.71 -18.49
CA MET A 40 3.79 6.31 -19.53
C MET A 40 3.81 4.80 -19.81
N ALA A 41 4.99 4.19 -19.83
CA ALA A 41 5.11 2.74 -20.04
C ALA A 41 4.47 1.94 -18.90
N ILE A 42 4.66 2.39 -17.65
CA ILE A 42 4.06 1.79 -16.46
C ILE A 42 2.54 1.96 -16.46
N ALA A 43 2.04 3.16 -16.77
CA ALA A 43 0.61 3.42 -16.88
C ALA A 43 -0.06 2.49 -17.89
N LYS A 44 0.54 2.31 -19.07
CA LYS A 44 0.05 1.35 -20.08
C LYS A 44 0.10 -0.11 -19.60
N LYS A 45 1.14 -0.48 -18.86
CA LYS A 45 1.25 -1.82 -18.27
C LYS A 45 0.13 -2.05 -17.26
N LEU A 46 -0.14 -1.09 -16.38
CA LEU A 46 -1.24 -1.18 -15.42
C LEU A 46 -2.59 -1.22 -16.12
N ALA A 47 -2.86 -0.32 -17.05
CA ALA A 47 -4.10 -0.31 -17.82
C ALA A 47 -4.35 -1.66 -18.51
N SER A 48 -3.33 -2.24 -19.14
CA SER A 48 -3.41 -3.55 -19.77
C SER A 48 -3.64 -4.68 -18.77
N ALA A 49 -3.07 -4.58 -17.57
CA ALA A 49 -3.29 -5.55 -16.50
C ALA A 49 -4.72 -5.45 -15.96
N LEU A 50 -5.25 -4.26 -15.77
CA LEU A 50 -6.62 -4.04 -15.29
C LEU A 50 -7.68 -4.65 -16.20
N VAL A 51 -7.48 -4.65 -17.52
CA VAL A 51 -8.38 -5.30 -18.49
C VAL A 51 -8.56 -6.80 -18.18
N LYS A 52 -7.52 -7.47 -17.67
CA LYS A 52 -7.59 -8.90 -17.29
C LYS A 52 -8.43 -9.16 -16.03
N TYR A 53 -8.72 -8.11 -15.26
CA TYR A 53 -9.47 -8.16 -14.01
C TYR A 53 -10.84 -7.46 -14.16
N ASP A 54 -11.47 -7.53 -15.34
CA ASP A 54 -12.74 -6.87 -15.66
C ASP A 54 -12.73 -5.38 -15.28
N ALA A 55 -11.62 -4.69 -15.63
CA ALA A 55 -11.34 -3.30 -15.29
C ALA A 55 -11.31 -3.01 -13.77
N LEU A 56 -11.12 -4.02 -12.94
CA LEU A 56 -11.19 -3.94 -11.47
C LEU A 56 -12.41 -3.13 -11.03
N THR A 57 -13.59 -3.77 -11.10
CA THR A 57 -14.86 -3.17 -10.72
C THR A 57 -15.39 -3.78 -9.44
N VAL A 58 -15.78 -2.95 -8.48
CA VAL A 58 -16.36 -3.35 -7.20
C VAL A 58 -17.68 -2.61 -6.98
N GLU A 59 -18.78 -3.32 -6.88
CA GLU A 59 -20.11 -2.77 -6.60
C GLU A 59 -20.50 -1.58 -7.49
N GLY A 60 -20.14 -1.66 -8.79
CA GLY A 60 -20.41 -0.61 -9.78
C GLY A 60 -19.48 0.60 -9.71
N VAL A 61 -18.36 0.50 -8.97
CA VAL A 61 -17.26 1.46 -9.01
C VAL A 61 -16.08 0.84 -9.74
N SER A 62 -15.57 1.50 -10.77
CA SER A 62 -14.46 1.02 -11.59
C SER A 62 -13.17 1.80 -11.35
N LEU A 63 -12.02 1.09 -11.44
CA LEU A 63 -10.70 1.74 -11.51
C LEU A 63 -10.39 2.12 -12.95
N SER A 64 -9.88 3.32 -13.15
CA SER A 64 -9.44 3.80 -14.45
C SER A 64 -8.06 4.42 -14.42
N VAL A 65 -7.48 4.54 -15.61
CA VAL A 65 -6.20 5.19 -15.90
C VAL A 65 -6.44 6.12 -17.09
N PRO A 66 -5.98 7.39 -17.06
CA PRO A 66 -6.14 8.28 -18.19
C PRO A 66 -5.38 7.77 -19.42
N ASN A 67 -5.85 8.11 -20.62
CA ASN A 67 -5.07 7.86 -21.82
C ASN A 67 -3.88 8.80 -21.87
N PHE A 68 -2.71 8.24 -22.18
CA PHE A 68 -1.50 9.01 -22.42
C PHE A 68 -1.29 9.18 -23.92
N TRP A 69 -0.86 10.36 -24.32
CA TRP A 69 -0.67 10.74 -25.72
C TRP A 69 0.82 10.80 -26.06
N PRO A 70 1.45 9.71 -26.55
CA PRO A 70 2.89 9.69 -26.87
C PRO A 70 3.28 10.75 -27.89
N ARG A 71 2.40 11.04 -28.87
CA ARG A 71 2.63 12.05 -29.91
C ARG A 71 2.83 13.46 -29.33
N TYR A 72 2.21 13.72 -28.16
CA TYR A 72 2.24 15.00 -27.50
C TYR A 72 3.05 14.98 -26.20
N SER A 73 3.78 13.90 -25.94
CA SER A 73 4.65 13.73 -24.76
C SER A 73 6.12 13.75 -25.17
N GLY A 74 6.99 14.08 -24.22
CA GLY A 74 8.44 14.12 -24.40
C GLY A 74 9.17 13.77 -23.10
N ASN A 75 10.47 14.00 -23.09
CA ASN A 75 11.28 13.70 -21.88
C ASN A 75 11.04 14.68 -20.71
N GLN A 76 10.39 15.83 -20.97
CA GLN A 76 10.20 16.89 -19.99
C GLN A 76 8.72 17.23 -19.77
N TRP A 77 7.80 16.58 -20.45
CA TRP A 77 6.35 16.77 -20.30
C TRP A 77 5.61 15.48 -20.66
N LEU A 78 4.49 15.29 -20.01
CA LEU A 78 3.60 14.16 -20.20
C LEU A 78 2.20 14.68 -20.54
N ALA A 79 1.70 14.29 -21.71
CA ALA A 79 0.35 14.63 -22.14
C ALA A 79 -0.59 13.45 -21.86
N MET A 80 -1.68 13.72 -21.16
CA MET A 80 -2.73 12.75 -20.86
C MET A 80 -4.12 13.42 -20.98
N ASP A 81 -5.16 12.60 -21.00
CA ASP A 81 -6.54 13.09 -20.95
C ASP A 81 -6.77 13.85 -19.64
N TYR A 82 -7.53 14.92 -19.72
CA TYR A 82 -8.04 15.58 -18.52
C TYR A 82 -9.13 14.73 -17.88
N VAL A 83 -8.97 14.43 -16.60
CA VAL A 83 -9.94 13.67 -15.82
C VAL A 83 -10.63 14.60 -14.84
N PRO A 84 -11.95 14.85 -15.00
CA PRO A 84 -12.72 15.57 -14.00
C PRO A 84 -12.92 14.69 -12.76
N GLY A 85 -12.90 15.29 -11.58
CA GLY A 85 -13.13 14.55 -10.34
C GLY A 85 -12.67 15.28 -9.10
N PHE A 86 -12.87 14.66 -7.96
CA PHE A 86 -12.63 15.19 -6.64
C PHE A 86 -11.67 14.32 -5.85
N GLN A 87 -10.92 14.91 -4.95
CA GLN A 87 -10.06 14.17 -4.03
C GLN A 87 -10.90 13.52 -2.92
N ALA A 88 -10.43 12.40 -2.36
CA ALA A 88 -11.13 11.63 -1.34
C ALA A 88 -11.57 12.44 -0.11
N GLY A 89 -10.82 13.48 0.28
CA GLY A 89 -11.13 14.35 1.41
C GLY A 89 -12.01 15.56 1.09
N SER A 90 -12.53 15.68 -0.14
CA SER A 90 -13.35 16.82 -0.55
C SER A 90 -14.76 16.74 0.03
N PRO A 91 -15.45 17.90 0.19
CA PRO A 91 -16.86 17.93 0.60
C PRO A 91 -17.79 17.15 -0.34
N GLU A 92 -17.50 17.18 -1.65
CA GLU A 92 -18.27 16.48 -2.68
C GLU A 92 -18.24 14.97 -2.47
N VAL A 93 -17.07 14.41 -2.20
CA VAL A 93 -16.90 12.97 -1.90
C VAL A 93 -17.52 12.61 -0.55
N ALA A 94 -17.40 13.48 0.45
CA ALA A 94 -18.04 13.26 1.75
C ALA A 94 -19.58 13.24 1.65
N ALA A 95 -20.16 13.94 0.67
CA ALA A 95 -21.61 13.97 0.40
C ALA A 95 -22.12 12.74 -0.38
N LEU A 96 -21.25 11.90 -0.92
CA LEU A 96 -21.67 10.67 -1.62
C LEU A 96 -22.43 9.72 -0.67
N PRO A 97 -23.39 8.95 -1.20
CA PRO A 97 -24.06 7.90 -0.43
C PRO A 97 -23.06 6.94 0.23
N GLN A 98 -23.38 6.44 1.44
CA GLN A 98 -22.49 5.53 2.19
C GLN A 98 -22.06 4.32 1.35
N GLY A 99 -22.98 3.72 0.58
CA GLY A 99 -22.67 2.58 -0.30
C GLY A 99 -21.59 2.91 -1.34
N ARG A 100 -21.59 4.13 -1.92
CA ARG A 100 -20.55 4.57 -2.86
C ARG A 100 -19.20 4.74 -2.19
N ARG A 101 -19.18 5.33 -0.99
CA ARG A 101 -17.95 5.48 -0.19
C ARG A 101 -17.40 4.12 0.23
N ASN A 102 -18.26 3.17 0.56
CA ASN A 102 -17.88 1.80 0.85
C ASN A 102 -17.28 1.09 -0.36
N ALA A 103 -17.92 1.19 -1.53
CA ALA A 103 -17.43 0.59 -2.77
C ALA A 103 -16.08 1.18 -3.21
N LEU A 104 -15.88 2.51 -3.11
CA LEU A 104 -14.59 3.17 -3.34
C LEU A 104 -13.50 2.65 -2.39
N GLY A 105 -13.82 2.49 -1.11
CA GLY A 105 -12.90 1.94 -0.11
C GLY A 105 -12.53 0.49 -0.39
N ARG A 106 -13.51 -0.35 -0.76
CA ARG A 106 -13.29 -1.75 -1.18
C ARG A 106 -12.42 -1.82 -2.42
N LEU A 107 -12.70 -0.99 -3.44
CA LEU A 107 -11.92 -0.93 -4.67
C LEU A 107 -10.45 -0.56 -4.40
N MET A 108 -10.18 0.42 -3.54
CA MET A 108 -8.82 0.80 -3.16
C MET A 108 -8.07 -0.35 -2.46
N LEU A 109 -8.75 -1.09 -1.60
CA LEU A 109 -8.16 -2.25 -0.92
C LEU A 109 -7.96 -3.42 -1.88
N GLU A 110 -8.90 -3.65 -2.80
CA GLU A 110 -8.79 -4.65 -3.87
C GLU A 110 -7.60 -4.36 -4.77
N LEU A 111 -7.39 -3.11 -5.18
CA LEU A 111 -6.23 -2.68 -5.94
C LEU A 111 -4.93 -3.07 -5.23
N PHE A 112 -4.81 -2.79 -3.94
CA PHE A 112 -3.63 -3.17 -3.16
C PHE A 112 -3.36 -4.68 -3.20
N PHE A 113 -4.40 -5.51 -3.08
CA PHE A 113 -4.23 -6.96 -3.13
C PHE A 113 -3.90 -7.46 -4.54
N VAL A 114 -4.51 -6.89 -5.59
CA VAL A 114 -4.15 -7.19 -6.99
C VAL A 114 -2.67 -6.85 -7.25
N GLU A 115 -2.22 -5.66 -6.84
CA GLU A 115 -0.82 -5.24 -6.96
C GLU A 115 0.15 -6.25 -6.32
N ILE A 116 -0.13 -6.69 -5.09
CA ILE A 116 0.75 -7.59 -4.32
C ILE A 116 0.61 -9.06 -4.74
N PHE A 117 -0.61 -9.58 -4.86
CA PHE A 117 -0.84 -11.01 -5.06
C PHE A 117 -0.74 -11.44 -6.52
N GLU A 118 -1.04 -10.54 -7.47
CA GLU A 118 -1.19 -10.90 -8.89
C GLU A 118 -0.17 -10.19 -9.79
N LEU A 119 0.05 -8.90 -9.64
CA LEU A 119 0.85 -8.12 -10.57
C LEU A 119 2.35 -8.14 -10.25
N GLY A 120 2.75 -8.26 -8.99
CA GLY A 120 4.14 -8.19 -8.55
C GLY A 120 4.78 -6.81 -8.75
N PHE A 121 3.96 -5.78 -8.94
CA PHE A 121 4.38 -4.39 -8.90
C PHE A 121 3.32 -3.54 -8.23
N MET A 122 3.72 -2.45 -7.60
CA MET A 122 2.88 -1.63 -6.74
C MET A 122 3.22 -0.15 -6.91
N GLN A 123 2.20 0.68 -7.02
CA GLN A 123 2.37 2.12 -6.88
C GLN A 123 2.64 2.43 -5.40
N SER A 124 3.79 3.01 -5.07
CA SER A 124 4.27 3.15 -3.69
C SER A 124 4.03 4.52 -3.07
N ASP A 125 3.55 5.52 -3.85
CA ASP A 125 3.20 6.83 -3.32
C ASP A 125 1.78 6.86 -2.75
N PRO A 126 1.59 7.09 -1.43
CA PRO A 126 0.26 7.11 -0.81
C PRO A 126 -0.46 8.45 -0.96
N ASN A 127 0.02 9.36 -1.82
CA ASN A 127 -0.58 10.69 -1.99
C ASN A 127 -1.99 10.59 -2.55
N PHE A 128 -2.98 11.13 -1.84
CA PHE A 128 -4.38 11.15 -2.25
C PHE A 128 -4.63 12.01 -3.50
N GLY A 129 -3.76 12.99 -3.78
CA GLY A 129 -3.78 13.77 -5.00
C GLY A 129 -3.59 12.95 -6.27
N ASN A 130 -3.05 11.73 -6.14
CA ASN A 130 -2.88 10.80 -7.25
C ASN A 130 -4.18 10.06 -7.63
N TYR A 131 -5.27 10.28 -6.90
CA TYR A 131 -6.56 9.62 -7.12
C TYR A 131 -7.67 10.64 -7.24
N LEU A 132 -8.45 10.57 -8.33
CA LEU A 132 -9.66 11.36 -8.51
C LEU A 132 -10.90 10.45 -8.52
N ILE A 133 -11.94 10.93 -7.88
CA ILE A 133 -13.25 10.26 -7.79
C ILE A 133 -14.22 11.05 -8.65
N SER A 134 -14.96 10.40 -9.55
CA SER A 134 -16.01 11.01 -10.35
C SER A 134 -17.09 11.64 -9.48
N ALA A 135 -17.85 12.58 -10.02
CA ALA A 135 -18.93 13.27 -9.30
C ALA A 135 -20.01 12.31 -8.79
N GLU A 136 -20.28 11.23 -9.54
CA GLU A 136 -21.25 10.20 -9.21
C GLU A 136 -20.67 9.14 -8.25
N GLY A 137 -19.35 9.18 -8.01
CA GLY A 137 -18.65 8.20 -7.18
C GLY A 137 -18.59 6.79 -7.76
N ASP A 138 -18.71 6.64 -9.08
CA ASP A 138 -18.69 5.35 -9.79
C ASP A 138 -17.35 5.04 -10.47
N GLN A 139 -16.40 5.99 -10.43
CA GLN A 139 -15.06 5.83 -10.98
C GLN A 139 -13.99 6.37 -10.05
N LEU A 140 -12.93 5.60 -9.87
CA LEU A 140 -11.67 5.98 -9.23
C LEU A 140 -10.58 6.02 -10.29
N THR A 141 -9.98 7.18 -10.55
CA THR A 141 -8.92 7.32 -11.55
C THR A 141 -7.58 7.53 -10.87
N LEU A 142 -6.59 6.68 -11.20
CA LEU A 142 -5.20 6.84 -10.78
C LEU A 142 -4.45 7.68 -11.81
N LEU A 143 -3.78 8.76 -11.38
CA LEU A 143 -3.14 9.74 -12.25
C LEU A 143 -1.62 9.62 -12.34
N ASP A 144 -0.94 9.14 -11.28
CA ASP A 144 0.52 9.15 -11.16
C ASP A 144 1.10 7.73 -11.13
N PHE A 145 2.10 7.49 -11.97
CA PHE A 145 2.79 6.21 -12.14
C PHE A 145 4.33 6.35 -11.98
N GLY A 146 4.81 7.54 -11.57
CA GLY A 146 6.23 7.81 -11.37
C GLY A 146 6.85 6.94 -10.26
N SER A 147 6.10 6.70 -9.20
CA SER A 147 6.55 5.96 -8.01
C SER A 147 6.07 4.51 -7.99
N VAL A 148 6.30 3.75 -9.06
CA VAL A 148 5.98 2.32 -9.10
C VAL A 148 7.24 1.49 -8.82
N MET A 149 7.12 0.58 -7.85
CA MET A 149 8.14 -0.42 -7.54
C MET A 149 7.74 -1.80 -8.05
N THR A 150 8.70 -2.57 -8.51
CA THR A 150 8.55 -3.99 -8.83
C THR A 150 8.99 -4.80 -7.62
N LEU A 151 8.20 -5.78 -7.23
CA LEU A 151 8.51 -6.71 -6.16
C LEU A 151 9.25 -7.92 -6.75
N ASP A 152 10.40 -8.26 -6.21
CA ASP A 152 11.05 -9.53 -6.53
C ASP A 152 10.14 -10.69 -6.11
N GLU A 153 10.18 -11.81 -6.84
CA GLU A 153 9.33 -12.98 -6.56
C GLU A 153 9.46 -13.48 -5.12
N SER A 154 10.67 -13.44 -4.56
CA SER A 154 10.93 -13.84 -3.18
C SER A 154 10.29 -12.89 -2.16
N VAL A 155 10.36 -11.57 -2.42
CA VAL A 155 9.73 -10.53 -1.59
C VAL A 155 8.22 -10.61 -1.70
N GLN A 156 7.69 -10.74 -2.93
CA GLN A 156 6.25 -10.93 -3.16
C GLN A 156 5.72 -12.16 -2.42
N ALA A 157 6.41 -13.29 -2.53
CA ALA A 157 6.03 -14.52 -1.83
C ALA A 157 6.04 -14.34 -0.30
N ALA A 158 7.08 -13.70 0.25
CA ALA A 158 7.20 -13.43 1.67
C ALA A 158 6.11 -12.49 2.19
N LEU A 159 5.79 -11.40 1.45
CA LEU A 159 4.69 -10.49 1.76
C LEU A 159 3.35 -11.23 1.79
N CYS A 160 3.06 -11.99 0.73
CA CYS A 160 1.83 -12.77 0.67
C CYS A 160 1.73 -13.78 1.84
N ASP A 161 2.82 -14.49 2.18
CA ASP A 161 2.85 -15.43 3.30
C ASP A 161 2.63 -14.71 4.64
N THR A 162 3.24 -13.54 4.83
CA THR A 162 3.08 -12.72 6.03
C THR A 162 1.64 -12.23 6.21
N ILE A 163 1.01 -11.75 5.14
CA ILE A 163 -0.39 -11.29 5.18
C ILE A 163 -1.32 -12.47 5.48
N VAL A 164 -1.09 -13.63 4.86
CA VAL A 164 -1.87 -14.86 5.12
C VAL A 164 -1.71 -15.31 6.56
N ALA A 165 -0.48 -15.35 7.08
CA ALA A 165 -0.20 -15.75 8.45
C ALA A 165 -0.88 -14.80 9.46
N GLY A 166 -0.79 -13.48 9.24
CA GLY A 166 -1.47 -12.49 10.09
C GLY A 166 -2.99 -12.63 10.05
N HIS A 167 -3.56 -12.93 8.87
CA HIS A 167 -5.00 -13.18 8.73
C HIS A 167 -5.45 -14.46 9.46
N CYS A 168 -4.64 -15.52 9.41
CA CYS A 168 -4.94 -16.81 10.05
C CYS A 168 -4.56 -16.87 11.54
N ASN A 169 -4.01 -15.79 12.11
CA ASN A 169 -3.42 -15.77 13.46
C ASN A 169 -2.32 -16.83 13.64
N ASP A 170 -1.54 -17.10 12.59
CA ASP A 170 -0.37 -17.97 12.61
C ASP A 170 0.88 -17.17 13.01
N ASP A 171 1.18 -17.11 14.30
CA ASP A 171 2.31 -16.37 14.83
C ASP A 171 3.67 -16.90 14.31
N ALA A 172 3.82 -18.19 14.12
CA ALA A 172 5.05 -18.79 13.61
C ALA A 172 5.26 -18.41 12.13
N GLY A 173 4.23 -18.52 11.31
CA GLY A 173 4.24 -18.10 9.92
C GLY A 173 4.50 -16.60 9.77
N LEU A 174 3.91 -15.79 10.65
CA LEU A 174 4.10 -14.34 10.67
C LEU A 174 5.57 -13.96 10.96
N LEU A 175 6.18 -14.55 11.99
CA LEU A 175 7.58 -14.31 12.34
C LEU A 175 8.53 -14.77 11.22
N SER A 176 8.30 -15.95 10.65
CA SER A 176 9.06 -16.45 9.50
C SER A 176 8.96 -15.53 8.28
N GLY A 177 7.77 -15.01 8.00
CA GLY A 177 7.55 -14.04 6.93
C GLY A 177 8.33 -12.73 7.17
N LEU A 178 8.31 -12.20 8.40
CA LEU A 178 9.04 -10.99 8.79
C LEU A 178 10.57 -11.17 8.71
N GLN A 179 11.09 -12.35 9.01
CA GLN A 179 12.52 -12.68 8.81
C GLN A 179 12.87 -12.67 7.32
N ARG A 180 12.09 -13.34 6.48
CA ARG A 180 12.28 -13.34 5.02
C ARG A 180 12.20 -11.95 4.39
N LEU A 181 11.42 -11.04 4.97
CA LEU A 181 11.31 -9.63 4.57
C LEU A 181 12.43 -8.75 5.13
N GLY A 182 13.38 -9.32 5.89
CA GLY A 182 14.48 -8.57 6.51
C GLY A 182 14.05 -7.64 7.65
N CYS A 183 12.84 -7.82 8.19
CA CYS A 183 12.34 -7.04 9.33
C CYS A 183 12.88 -7.54 10.66
N LEU A 184 13.19 -8.83 10.72
CA LEU A 184 13.77 -9.50 11.88
C LEU A 184 15.05 -10.22 11.47
N LYS A 185 16.08 -10.14 12.30
CA LYS A 185 17.27 -10.98 12.16
C LYS A 185 16.98 -12.39 12.69
N ASP A 186 17.73 -13.37 12.21
CA ASP A 186 17.56 -14.77 12.67
C ASP A 186 17.81 -14.93 14.18
N ASP A 187 18.68 -14.10 14.75
CA ASP A 187 19.03 -14.05 16.17
C ASP A 187 18.25 -13.00 16.96
N ALA A 188 17.16 -12.44 16.38
CA ALA A 188 16.37 -11.43 17.04
C ALA A 188 15.80 -11.92 18.38
N GLY A 189 16.06 -11.17 19.45
CA GLY A 189 15.55 -11.49 20.77
C GLY A 189 14.01 -11.45 20.85
N SER A 190 13.45 -12.17 21.81
CA SER A 190 12.00 -12.32 22.01
C SER A 190 11.24 -10.98 22.04
N HIS A 191 11.85 -9.94 22.60
CA HIS A 191 11.23 -8.63 22.67
C HIS A 191 11.11 -7.94 21.28
N ALA A 192 12.12 -8.07 20.42
CA ALA A 192 12.06 -7.56 19.05
C ALA A 192 11.02 -8.32 18.24
N GLN A 193 10.97 -9.65 18.36
CA GLN A 193 9.97 -10.49 17.72
C GLN A 193 8.55 -10.07 18.15
N GLU A 194 8.31 -9.90 19.44
CA GLU A 194 7.00 -9.49 19.97
C GLU A 194 6.61 -8.08 19.52
N THR A 195 7.56 -7.16 19.45
CA THR A 195 7.33 -5.78 18.99
C THR A 195 6.86 -5.76 17.53
N PHE A 196 7.59 -6.46 16.63
CA PHE A 196 7.22 -6.54 15.21
C PHE A 196 5.93 -7.32 15.00
N ARG A 197 5.75 -8.43 15.71
CA ARG A 197 4.51 -9.20 15.70
C ARG A 197 3.33 -8.30 16.05
N THR A 198 3.40 -7.61 17.18
CA THR A 198 2.34 -6.73 17.66
C THR A 198 2.05 -5.60 16.66
N PHE A 199 3.09 -5.00 16.08
CA PHE A 199 2.91 -3.96 15.05
C PHE A 199 2.14 -4.49 13.85
N VAL A 200 2.58 -5.62 13.26
CA VAL A 200 1.94 -6.17 12.06
C VAL A 200 0.54 -6.69 12.35
N VAL A 201 0.34 -7.35 13.48
CA VAL A 201 -0.97 -7.84 13.94
C VAL A 201 -1.97 -6.68 14.12
N ASN A 202 -1.52 -5.55 14.65
CA ASN A 202 -2.35 -4.36 14.80
C ASN A 202 -2.62 -3.69 13.44
N LEU A 203 -1.61 -3.63 12.56
CA LEU A 203 -1.79 -3.06 11.22
C LEU A 203 -2.77 -3.89 10.38
N LEU A 204 -2.76 -5.21 10.53
CA LEU A 204 -3.65 -6.13 9.82
C LEU A 204 -5.00 -6.37 10.53
N GLU A 205 -5.30 -5.64 11.62
CA GLU A 205 -6.57 -5.77 12.37
C GLU A 205 -7.81 -5.81 11.47
N PRO A 206 -7.99 -4.89 10.49
CA PRO A 206 -9.21 -4.86 9.68
C PRO A 206 -9.40 -6.10 8.80
N LEU A 207 -8.32 -6.88 8.54
CA LEU A 207 -8.36 -8.09 7.72
C LEU A 207 -8.82 -9.33 8.48
N ARG A 208 -9.02 -9.23 9.79
CA ARG A 208 -9.46 -10.35 10.63
C ARG A 208 -10.92 -10.70 10.37
N HIS A 209 -11.28 -11.93 10.77
CA HIS A 209 -12.69 -12.32 10.75
C HIS A 209 -13.55 -11.35 11.58
N PRO A 210 -14.76 -10.98 11.13
CA PRO A 210 -15.61 -10.00 11.83
C PRO A 210 -15.82 -10.29 13.32
N SER A 211 -15.91 -11.57 13.71
CA SER A 211 -16.04 -11.97 15.14
C SER A 211 -14.81 -11.68 16.00
N GLN A 212 -13.67 -11.31 15.41
CA GLN A 212 -12.42 -11.00 16.10
C GLN A 212 -12.11 -9.49 16.08
N LEU A 213 -12.96 -8.70 15.42
CA LEU A 213 -12.83 -7.25 15.38
C LEU A 213 -13.32 -6.62 16.69
N PRO A 214 -12.71 -5.50 17.13
CA PRO A 214 -13.17 -4.79 18.33
C PRO A 214 -14.61 -4.28 18.13
N PRO A 215 -15.56 -4.65 19.03
CA PRO A 215 -16.98 -4.31 18.86
C PRO A 215 -17.24 -2.79 18.77
N GLU A 216 -16.41 -1.98 19.43
CA GLU A 216 -16.49 -0.52 19.40
C GLU A 216 -16.25 0.10 18.02
N PHE A 217 -15.64 -0.64 17.11
CA PHE A 217 -15.39 -0.20 15.73
C PHE A 217 -16.37 -0.79 14.72
N LEU A 218 -17.35 -1.57 15.16
CA LEU A 218 -18.37 -2.13 14.30
C LEU A 218 -19.64 -1.26 14.30
N ASN A 219 -20.27 -1.12 13.12
CA ASN A 219 -21.61 -0.54 13.03
C ASN A 219 -22.69 -1.56 13.43
N ALA A 220 -23.96 -1.14 13.37
CA ALA A 220 -25.09 -2.01 13.71
C ALA A 220 -25.22 -3.26 12.82
N SER A 221 -24.65 -3.24 11.61
CA SER A 221 -24.63 -4.36 10.66
C SER A 221 -23.39 -5.27 10.86
N GLY A 222 -22.52 -4.99 11.82
CA GLY A 222 -21.28 -5.74 12.06
C GLY A 222 -20.16 -5.42 11.08
N GLU A 223 -20.24 -4.28 10.37
CA GLU A 223 -19.20 -3.83 9.46
C GLU A 223 -18.20 -2.91 10.17
N TYR A 224 -16.93 -3.00 9.77
CA TYR A 224 -15.84 -2.20 10.35
C TYR A 224 -15.89 -0.75 9.90
N CYS A 225 -16.01 0.18 10.86
CA CYS A 225 -16.07 1.63 10.63
C CYS A 225 -14.65 2.20 10.56
N TRP A 226 -14.10 2.34 9.36
CA TRP A 226 -12.70 2.72 9.13
C TRP A 226 -12.33 4.08 9.72
N GLY A 227 -13.17 5.09 9.56
CA GLY A 227 -12.92 6.42 10.13
C GLY A 227 -12.90 6.41 11.66
N ARG A 228 -13.90 5.74 12.28
CA ARG A 228 -14.05 5.66 13.74
C ARG A 228 -12.94 4.86 14.43
N SER A 229 -12.38 3.86 13.73
CA SER A 229 -11.37 2.97 14.30
C SER A 229 -10.08 3.69 14.67
N ALA A 230 -9.76 4.82 14.01
CA ALA A 230 -8.52 5.57 14.16
C ALA A 230 -7.26 4.64 14.17
N LEU A 231 -7.30 3.57 13.36
CA LEU A 231 -6.34 2.46 13.35
C LEU A 231 -4.90 2.96 13.28
N LEU A 232 -4.60 3.89 12.37
CA LEU A 232 -3.25 4.39 12.17
C LEU A 232 -2.72 5.18 13.37
N ASN A 233 -3.58 5.95 14.02
CA ASN A 233 -3.21 6.68 15.24
C ASN A 233 -2.93 5.71 16.41
N ARG A 234 -3.67 4.60 16.48
CA ARG A 234 -3.45 3.55 17.49
C ARG A 234 -2.15 2.82 17.21
N THR A 235 -1.94 2.36 15.98
CA THR A 235 -0.73 1.64 15.56
C THR A 235 0.52 2.53 15.68
N GLY A 236 0.46 3.79 15.24
CA GLY A 236 1.58 4.74 15.34
C GLY A 236 2.03 5.01 16.78
N ARG A 237 1.11 5.08 17.75
CA ARG A 237 1.46 5.22 19.17
C ARG A 237 2.23 4.01 19.72
N HIS A 238 1.91 2.80 19.26
CA HIS A 238 2.66 1.59 19.62
C HIS A 238 4.08 1.60 19.05
N VAL A 239 4.23 1.98 17.79
CA VAL A 239 5.55 2.10 17.14
C VAL A 239 6.42 3.14 17.85
N ALA A 240 5.88 4.33 18.16
CA ALA A 240 6.64 5.38 18.84
C ALA A 240 7.19 4.92 20.20
N LYS A 241 6.41 4.16 20.98
CA LYS A 241 6.87 3.55 22.24
C LYS A 241 7.99 2.55 22.04
N SER A 242 7.89 1.72 20.97
CA SER A 242 8.87 0.68 20.65
C SER A 242 10.21 1.27 20.15
N VAL A 243 10.14 2.31 19.32
CA VAL A 243 11.34 3.04 18.84
C VAL A 243 12.09 3.71 20.00
N ALA A 244 11.35 4.29 20.96
CA ALA A 244 11.93 4.90 22.15
C ALA A 244 12.72 3.90 23.01
N SER A 245 12.42 2.60 22.94
CA SER A 245 13.11 1.54 23.69
C SER A 245 14.47 1.11 23.11
N ARG A 246 14.96 1.74 22.02
CA ARG A 246 16.21 1.42 21.29
C ARG A 246 16.32 -0.01 20.77
N GLN A 247 15.22 -0.76 20.70
CA GLN A 247 15.21 -2.16 20.28
C GLN A 247 14.59 -2.36 18.89
N PHE A 248 14.31 -1.26 18.21
CA PHE A 248 13.75 -1.26 16.87
C PHE A 248 14.84 -1.56 15.83
N THR A 249 14.66 -2.61 15.03
CA THR A 249 15.49 -2.86 13.84
C THR A 249 14.88 -2.11 12.66
N ILE A 250 15.69 -1.43 11.87
CA ILE A 250 15.22 -0.75 10.65
C ILE A 250 14.78 -1.84 9.66
N PRO A 251 13.50 -1.87 9.25
CA PRO A 251 12.99 -2.87 8.31
C PRO A 251 13.64 -2.70 6.93
N SER A 252 13.56 -3.73 6.08
CA SER A 252 14.00 -3.62 4.68
C SER A 252 13.26 -2.49 3.95
N ALA A 253 13.92 -1.90 2.95
CA ALA A 253 13.33 -0.81 2.16
C ALA A 253 12.00 -1.25 1.51
N ASP A 254 11.95 -2.46 0.97
CA ASP A 254 10.75 -3.01 0.31
C ASP A 254 9.59 -3.15 1.29
N PHE A 255 9.83 -3.70 2.48
CA PHE A 255 8.81 -3.79 3.51
C PHE A 255 8.31 -2.40 3.94
N ALA A 256 9.23 -1.45 4.12
CA ALA A 256 8.86 -0.08 4.50
C ALA A 256 7.97 0.59 3.46
N LEU A 257 8.25 0.39 2.16
CA LEU A 257 7.43 0.90 1.06
C LEU A 257 6.05 0.24 1.01
N VAL A 258 5.97 -1.08 1.20
CA VAL A 258 4.68 -1.80 1.27
C VAL A 258 3.86 -1.38 2.49
N ALA A 259 4.48 -1.25 3.65
CA ALA A 259 3.82 -0.77 4.86
C ALA A 259 3.31 0.67 4.70
N ARG A 260 4.10 1.53 4.05
CA ARG A 260 3.71 2.90 3.69
C ARG A 260 2.50 2.91 2.75
N LYS A 261 2.50 2.07 1.70
CA LYS A 261 1.36 1.93 0.78
C LYS A 261 0.11 1.46 1.51
N LEU A 262 0.21 0.39 2.30
CA LEU A 262 -0.93 -0.14 3.06
C LEU A 262 -1.50 0.90 4.03
N THR A 263 -0.63 1.65 4.70
CA THR A 263 -1.01 2.77 5.57
C THR A 263 -1.77 3.84 4.78
N GLY A 264 -1.30 4.19 3.58
CA GLY A 264 -1.99 5.12 2.68
C GLY A 264 -3.36 4.62 2.26
N VAL A 265 -3.47 3.35 1.86
CA VAL A 265 -4.75 2.70 1.52
C VAL A 265 -5.73 2.79 2.69
N PHE A 266 -5.30 2.43 3.90
CA PHE A 266 -6.14 2.50 5.09
C PHE A 266 -6.54 3.95 5.43
N THR A 267 -5.65 4.91 5.24
CA THR A 267 -5.96 6.34 5.42
C THR A 267 -7.00 6.80 4.40
N PHE A 268 -6.84 6.42 3.12
CA PHE A 268 -7.81 6.74 2.06
C PHE A 268 -9.21 6.22 2.44
N ILE A 269 -9.30 4.95 2.86
CA ILE A 269 -10.56 4.32 3.27
C ILE A 269 -11.16 5.01 4.50
N ALA A 270 -10.32 5.38 5.46
CA ALA A 270 -10.76 6.10 6.67
C ALA A 270 -11.26 7.52 6.35
N VAL A 271 -10.62 8.24 5.42
CA VAL A 271 -11.04 9.57 4.96
C VAL A 271 -12.40 9.51 4.25
N LEU A 272 -12.67 8.45 3.48
CA LEU A 272 -14.00 8.19 2.91
C LEU A 272 -15.07 7.90 3.98
N ASN A 273 -14.66 7.70 5.21
CA ASN A 273 -15.55 7.24 6.29
C ASN A 273 -16.32 5.97 5.88
N ALA A 274 -15.61 5.04 5.22
CA ALA A 274 -16.18 3.81 4.69
C ALA A 274 -16.48 2.81 5.81
N GLU A 275 -17.48 1.96 5.58
CA GLU A 275 -17.95 0.92 6.52
C GLU A 275 -18.05 -0.41 5.78
N PHE A 276 -17.08 -1.31 5.98
CA PHE A 276 -17.08 -2.66 5.39
C PHE A 276 -16.01 -3.55 6.04
N ASN A 277 -16.18 -4.86 5.94
CA ASN A 277 -15.24 -5.85 6.42
C ASN A 277 -14.18 -6.18 5.34
N ALA A 278 -12.91 -5.85 5.61
CA ALA A 278 -11.82 -6.17 4.70
C ALA A 278 -11.52 -7.68 4.60
N TYR A 279 -12.02 -8.47 5.56
CA TYR A 279 -12.00 -9.93 5.50
C TYR A 279 -12.55 -10.47 4.16
N ASP A 280 -13.68 -9.93 3.72
CA ASP A 280 -14.34 -10.37 2.49
C ASP A 280 -13.52 -10.02 1.24
N VAL A 281 -12.79 -8.91 1.29
CA VAL A 281 -11.93 -8.46 0.18
C VAL A 281 -10.69 -9.34 0.03
N ILE A 282 -10.05 -9.75 1.14
CA ILE A 282 -8.84 -10.58 1.09
C ILE A 282 -9.15 -12.08 0.84
N ALA A 283 -10.30 -12.58 1.26
CA ALA A 283 -10.61 -14.01 1.24
C ALA A 283 -10.41 -14.71 -0.12
N PRO A 284 -10.74 -14.11 -1.28
CA PRO A 284 -10.48 -14.72 -2.60
C PRO A 284 -8.99 -14.97 -2.86
N TYR A 285 -8.10 -14.07 -2.44
CA TYR A 285 -6.64 -14.18 -2.63
C TYR A 285 -6.06 -15.32 -1.81
N LEU A 286 -6.55 -15.50 -0.58
CA LEU A 286 -6.13 -16.60 0.30
C LEU A 286 -6.49 -17.97 -0.30
N LYS A 287 -7.72 -18.12 -0.83
CA LYS A 287 -8.18 -19.36 -1.49
C LYS A 287 -7.35 -19.70 -2.72
N ARG A 288 -7.04 -18.70 -3.57
CA ARG A 288 -6.22 -18.90 -4.78
C ARG A 288 -4.79 -19.34 -4.42
N LYS A 289 -4.20 -18.76 -3.39
CA LYS A 289 -2.85 -19.14 -2.94
C LYS A 289 -2.80 -20.55 -2.38
N ALA A 290 -3.77 -20.97 -1.57
CA ALA A 290 -3.90 -22.34 -1.09
C ALA A 290 -3.99 -23.34 -2.23
N SER A 291 -4.78 -23.05 -3.27
CA SER A 291 -4.93 -23.91 -4.47
C SER A 291 -3.64 -24.02 -5.30
N LYS A 292 -2.84 -22.95 -5.41
CA LYS A 292 -1.53 -22.99 -6.11
C LYS A 292 -0.54 -23.87 -5.35
N LYS A 293 -0.49 -23.79 -4.02
CA LYS A 293 0.42 -24.59 -3.18
C LYS A 293 0.14 -26.10 -3.27
N HIS A 294 -1.13 -26.50 -3.38
CA HIS A 294 -1.53 -27.90 -3.58
C HIS A 294 -1.16 -28.46 -4.98
N ARG A 295 -1.09 -27.61 -6.01
CA ARG A 295 -0.70 -28.04 -7.37
C ARG A 295 0.81 -28.23 -7.52
N THR A 296 1.62 -27.42 -6.85
CA THR A 296 3.10 -27.54 -6.89
C THR A 296 3.60 -28.71 -6.02
N GLY A 297 2.95 -29.00 -4.88
CA GLY A 297 3.32 -30.13 -4.00
C GLY A 297 2.88 -31.52 -4.52
N ARG A 298 2.15 -31.61 -5.64
CA ARG A 298 1.81 -32.89 -6.30
C ARG A 298 2.72 -33.21 -7.51
N ARG A 299 3.71 -32.39 -7.80
CA ARG A 299 4.65 -32.60 -8.91
C ARG A 299 6.07 -32.96 -8.46
N THR A 300 6.25 -33.15 -7.16
CA THR A 300 7.46 -33.75 -6.55
C THR A 300 7.09 -35.10 -5.97
#